data_3233c92b35371294c342a6bef3f7515d
#
_entry.id   3233c92b35371294c342a6bef3f7515d
#
_cell.length_a   1.000
_cell.length_b   1.000
_cell.length_c   1.000
_cell.angle_alpha   90.00
_cell.angle_beta   90.00
_cell.angle_gamma   90.00
#
_symmetry.space_group_name_H-M   'P 1'
#
loop_
_entity.id
_entity.type
_entity.pdbx_description
1 polymer ?
#
loop_
_entity_poly.entity_id
_entity_poly.type
_entity_poly.pdbx_seq_one_letter_code
_entity_poly.pdbx_strand_id
1 'polypeptide(L)'
;MDAAAREPGSRPQAARADFGRVSVFFGDKNGKYPDGNQVIVRGSDTRAALDAVLVSNTIGPEFDSAELVVMGHVHEDHMAGLHRLPRAPVYVHDADLQAARSPEGLIAAFGTADQARIPEMLDRFRRDLFYAPRPDAQGYRDGAVWDLGQAQIRAFHMPGHTAGHCVLL
;
A
#
# COMPACT_ATOMS: atom_id res chain seq x y z
N MET A 1 -19.24 19.09 33.83
CA MET A 1 -18.85 17.75 33.32
C MET A 1 -17.97 17.98 32.11
N ASP A 2 -16.68 17.84 32.33
CA ASP A 2 -15.65 18.18 31.35
C ASP A 2 -15.68 17.23 30.15
N ALA A 3 -15.94 17.78 28.98
CA ALA A 3 -15.62 17.14 27.72
C ALA A 3 -14.09 17.34 27.50
N ALA A 4 -13.31 16.36 27.92
CA ALA A 4 -11.89 16.34 27.65
C ALA A 4 -11.68 16.41 26.12
N ALA A 5 -11.08 17.49 25.68
CA ALA A 5 -10.63 17.67 24.30
C ALA A 5 -9.67 16.50 23.96
N ARG A 6 -10.06 15.64 23.03
CA ARG A 6 -9.17 14.63 22.48
C ARG A 6 -8.12 15.35 21.65
N GLU A 7 -6.87 15.20 22.05
CA GLU A 7 -5.73 15.62 21.25
C GLU A 7 -5.81 15.02 19.84
N PRO A 8 -5.55 15.76 18.74
CA PRO A 8 -5.49 15.19 17.42
C PRO A 8 -4.19 14.41 17.30
N GLY A 9 -4.24 13.05 17.33
CA GLY A 9 -3.09 12.32 16.90
C GLY A 9 -2.61 11.09 17.65
N SER A 10 -3.44 10.21 18.13
CA SER A 10 -2.97 8.81 18.23
C SER A 10 -4.15 7.87 17.99
N ARG A 11 -4.27 7.41 16.75
CA ARG A 11 -5.00 6.15 16.56
C ARG A 11 -4.31 5.10 17.42
N PRO A 12 -5.06 4.22 18.12
CA PRO A 12 -4.43 3.11 18.83
C PRO A 12 -3.59 2.29 17.83
N GLN A 13 -2.45 1.77 18.30
CA GLN A 13 -1.60 0.91 17.48
C GLN A 13 -2.44 -0.24 16.92
N ALA A 14 -2.27 -0.54 15.63
CA ALA A 14 -3.00 -1.60 14.95
C ALA A 14 -2.82 -2.95 15.65
N ALA A 15 -3.89 -3.72 15.78
CA ALA A 15 -3.81 -5.09 16.24
C ALA A 15 -2.91 -5.90 15.27
N ARG A 16 -2.15 -6.86 15.82
CA ARG A 16 -1.15 -7.61 15.05
C ARG A 16 -1.29 -9.11 15.26
N ALA A 17 -1.03 -9.89 14.22
CA ALA A 17 -0.76 -11.31 14.29
C ALA A 17 0.53 -11.65 13.56
N ASP A 18 1.32 -12.59 14.13
CA ASP A 18 2.59 -13.05 13.57
C ASP A 18 2.49 -14.50 13.12
N PHE A 19 2.98 -14.75 11.91
CA PHE A 19 3.05 -16.07 11.27
C PHE A 19 4.50 -16.33 10.83
N GLY A 20 5.36 -16.63 11.80
CA GLY A 20 6.79 -16.79 11.56
C GLY A 20 7.44 -15.47 11.08
N ARG A 21 7.79 -15.41 9.79
CA ARG A 21 8.42 -14.24 9.18
C ARG A 21 7.42 -13.20 8.65
N VAL A 22 6.14 -13.51 8.71
CA VAL A 22 5.08 -12.62 8.23
C VAL A 22 4.36 -12.01 9.43
N SER A 23 4.22 -10.69 9.43
CA SER A 23 3.36 -9.96 10.37
C SER A 23 2.20 -9.33 9.61
N VAL A 24 1.00 -9.48 10.15
CA VAL A 24 -0.21 -8.84 9.66
C VAL A 24 -0.69 -7.84 10.70
N PHE A 25 -0.83 -6.59 10.29
CA PHE A 25 -1.40 -5.52 11.11
C PHE A 25 -2.80 -5.24 10.60
N PHE A 26 -3.77 -5.37 11.48
CA PHE A 26 -5.17 -5.27 11.12
C PHE A 26 -5.64 -3.82 11.14
N GLY A 27 -6.22 -3.39 10.04
CA GLY A 27 -6.95 -2.13 9.95
C GLY A 27 -8.33 -2.20 10.60
N ASP A 28 -8.99 -1.07 10.71
CA ASP A 28 -10.34 -0.99 11.26
C ASP A 28 -11.32 -1.89 10.49
N LYS A 29 -12.27 -2.49 11.21
CA LYS A 29 -13.29 -3.38 10.66
C LYS A 29 -12.69 -4.54 9.83
N ASN A 30 -11.59 -5.12 10.32
CA ASN A 30 -10.84 -6.20 9.66
C ASN A 30 -10.29 -5.80 8.28
N GLY A 31 -9.79 -4.57 8.15
CA GLY A 31 -9.16 -4.08 6.94
C GLY A 31 -10.12 -3.76 5.79
N LYS A 32 -11.39 -3.44 6.10
CA LYS A 32 -12.30 -2.91 5.08
C LYS A 32 -11.83 -1.54 4.62
N TYR A 33 -12.09 -1.25 3.33
CA TYR A 33 -11.85 0.06 2.76
C TYR A 33 -12.31 1.19 3.71
N PRO A 34 -11.49 2.23 3.91
CA PRO A 34 -10.20 2.49 3.24
C PRO A 34 -8.96 1.95 3.95
N ASP A 35 -9.07 1.22 5.05
CA ASP A 35 -7.94 0.95 5.93
C ASP A 35 -6.95 -0.09 5.36
N GLY A 36 -7.44 -1.22 4.87
CA GLY A 36 -6.62 -2.36 4.50
C GLY A 36 -5.98 -3.08 5.70
N ASN A 37 -5.38 -4.25 5.47
CA ASN A 37 -4.50 -4.95 6.41
C ASN A 37 -3.07 -4.88 5.88
N GLN A 38 -2.13 -4.34 6.67
CA GLN A 38 -0.73 -4.24 6.28
C GLN A 38 0.00 -5.54 6.56
N VAL A 39 0.68 -6.05 5.53
CA VAL A 39 1.54 -7.22 5.66
C VAL A 39 3.00 -6.79 5.57
N ILE A 40 3.83 -7.33 6.46
CA ILE A 40 5.29 -7.15 6.46
C ILE A 40 5.94 -8.54 6.46
N VAL A 41 6.86 -8.77 5.53
CA VAL A 41 7.65 -9.98 5.41
C VAL A 41 9.09 -9.67 5.83
N ARG A 42 9.63 -10.46 6.77
CA ARG A 42 11.00 -10.30 7.29
C ARG A 42 11.89 -11.42 6.77
N GLY A 43 12.82 -11.10 5.89
CA GLY A 43 13.94 -11.97 5.56
C GLY A 43 15.09 -11.86 6.56
N SER A 44 16.20 -12.56 6.30
CA SER A 44 17.46 -12.34 7.01
C SER A 44 18.22 -11.12 6.49
N ASP A 45 18.03 -10.78 5.21
CA ASP A 45 18.81 -9.78 4.50
C ASP A 45 18.03 -8.47 4.30
N THR A 46 16.71 -8.56 4.16
CA THR A 46 15.87 -7.38 3.94
C THR A 46 14.43 -7.60 4.44
N ARG A 47 13.67 -6.52 4.52
CA ARG A 47 12.27 -6.48 4.95
C ARG A 47 11.43 -5.85 3.86
N ALA A 48 10.33 -6.51 3.51
CA ALA A 48 9.38 -6.03 2.52
C ALA A 48 8.03 -5.69 3.15
N ALA A 49 7.40 -4.61 2.68
CA ALA A 49 5.97 -4.37 2.85
C ALA A 49 5.22 -4.87 1.61
N LEU A 50 4.11 -5.59 1.81
CA LEU A 50 3.16 -5.91 0.75
C LEU A 50 2.08 -4.84 0.77
N ASP A 51 2.01 -4.05 -0.31
CA ASP A 51 1.28 -2.79 -0.37
C ASP A 51 1.74 -1.77 0.70
N ALA A 52 1.10 -0.61 0.73
CA ALA A 52 1.27 0.39 1.76
C ALA A 52 -0.10 0.99 2.10
N VAL A 53 -0.93 0.17 2.76
CA VAL A 53 -2.33 0.50 3.03
C VAL A 53 -2.48 1.51 4.16
N LEU A 54 -3.67 2.09 4.33
CA LEU A 54 -3.88 3.22 5.24
C LEU A 54 -3.48 2.92 6.70
N VAL A 55 -3.73 1.69 7.19
CA VAL A 55 -3.35 1.29 8.57
C VAL A 55 -1.84 1.37 8.81
N SER A 56 -1.00 1.31 7.77
CA SER A 56 0.46 1.44 7.91
C SER A 56 0.87 2.73 8.63
N ASN A 57 0.05 3.78 8.53
CA ASN A 57 0.28 5.06 9.21
C ASN A 57 0.18 4.98 10.74
N THR A 58 -0.29 3.87 11.29
CA THR A 58 -0.41 3.66 12.75
C THR A 58 0.61 2.65 13.30
N ILE A 59 1.42 2.00 12.43
CA ILE A 59 2.33 0.91 12.82
C ILE A 59 3.64 1.45 13.41
N GLY A 60 4.10 2.60 12.95
CA GLY A 60 5.34 3.21 13.42
C GLY A 60 6.60 2.54 12.84
N PRO A 61 7.69 2.42 13.66
CA PRO A 61 9.03 2.04 13.18
C PRO A 61 9.08 0.69 12.45
N GLU A 62 8.16 -0.21 12.74
CA GLU A 62 8.14 -1.52 12.09
C GLU A 62 7.78 -1.42 10.61
N PHE A 63 6.84 -0.57 10.26
CA PHE A 63 6.55 -0.25 8.86
C PHE A 63 7.66 0.61 8.24
N ASP A 64 8.14 1.62 8.98
CA ASP A 64 9.16 2.55 8.49
C ASP A 64 10.51 1.88 8.18
N SER A 65 10.73 0.67 8.73
CA SER A 65 11.93 -0.13 8.46
C SER A 65 11.79 -1.07 7.24
N ALA A 66 10.68 -1.00 6.49
CA ALA A 66 10.59 -1.72 5.22
C ALA A 66 11.56 -1.10 4.20
N GLU A 67 12.36 -1.96 3.57
CA GLU A 67 13.41 -1.57 2.63
C GLU A 67 12.96 -1.67 1.18
N LEU A 68 11.82 -2.32 0.94
CA LEU A 68 11.14 -2.35 -0.36
C LEU A 68 9.63 -2.54 -0.18
N VAL A 69 8.87 -2.15 -1.19
CA VAL A 69 7.42 -2.37 -1.26
C VAL A 69 7.09 -3.16 -2.52
N VAL A 70 6.33 -4.24 -2.37
CA VAL A 70 5.75 -4.98 -3.49
C VAL A 70 4.24 -4.77 -3.47
N MET A 71 3.72 -4.11 -4.50
CA MET A 71 2.30 -3.82 -4.63
C MET A 71 1.57 -5.00 -5.25
N GLY A 72 0.52 -5.49 -4.59
CA GLY A 72 -0.38 -6.49 -5.15
C GLY A 72 -1.30 -5.91 -6.23
N HIS A 73 -1.66 -4.63 -6.11
CA HIS A 73 -2.35 -3.85 -7.14
C HIS A 73 -2.27 -2.35 -6.80
N VAL A 74 -2.77 -1.51 -7.72
CA VAL A 74 -2.73 -0.06 -7.52
C VAL A 74 -4.13 0.51 -7.40
N HIS A 75 -4.49 0.86 -6.16
CA HIS A 75 -5.55 1.79 -5.79
C HIS A 75 -5.02 2.80 -4.78
N GLU A 76 -5.74 3.89 -4.59
CA GLU A 76 -5.29 5.01 -3.75
C GLU A 76 -5.09 4.62 -2.29
N ASP A 77 -5.92 3.71 -1.76
CA ASP A 77 -5.83 3.22 -0.38
C ASP A 77 -4.65 2.26 -0.17
N HIS A 78 -4.22 1.54 -1.23
CA HIS A 78 -3.02 0.70 -1.21
C HIS A 78 -1.72 1.49 -1.36
N MET A 79 -1.79 2.77 -1.69
CA MET A 79 -0.65 3.69 -1.75
C MET A 79 -0.55 4.62 -0.53
N ALA A 80 -1.49 4.54 0.40
CA ALA A 80 -1.69 5.49 1.49
C ALA A 80 -0.52 5.62 2.48
N GLY A 81 0.34 4.61 2.56
CA GLY A 81 1.54 4.59 3.40
C GLY A 81 2.85 4.89 2.67
N LEU A 82 2.86 4.99 1.33
CA LEU A 82 4.10 5.14 0.56
C LEU A 82 4.88 6.40 0.89
N HIS A 83 4.22 7.47 1.33
CA HIS A 83 4.86 8.71 1.75
C HIS A 83 5.84 8.53 2.94
N ARG A 84 5.64 7.47 3.74
CA ARG A 84 6.53 7.11 4.86
C ARG A 84 7.78 6.35 4.41
N LEU A 85 7.77 5.81 3.20
CA LEU A 85 8.85 5.02 2.60
C LEU A 85 9.44 5.71 1.36
N PRO A 86 9.88 6.97 1.46
CA PRO A 86 10.25 7.77 0.28
C PRO A 86 11.49 7.24 -0.46
N ARG A 87 12.29 6.38 0.18
CA ARG A 87 13.53 5.83 -0.39
C ARG A 87 13.42 4.37 -0.76
N ALA A 88 12.39 3.67 -0.29
CA ALA A 88 12.20 2.26 -0.60
C ALA A 88 11.78 2.11 -2.08
N PRO A 89 12.41 1.22 -2.85
CA PRO A 89 11.93 0.88 -4.19
C PRO A 89 10.51 0.31 -4.09
N VAL A 90 9.64 0.74 -5.00
CA VAL A 90 8.25 0.28 -5.11
C VAL A 90 8.11 -0.50 -6.39
N TYR A 91 7.68 -1.75 -6.27
CA TYR A 91 7.45 -2.66 -7.38
C TYR A 91 5.95 -2.80 -7.64
N VAL A 92 5.56 -2.63 -8.90
CA VAL A 92 4.16 -2.65 -9.36
C VAL A 92 4.07 -3.50 -10.62
N HIS A 93 3.02 -4.30 -10.78
CA HIS A 93 2.85 -5.04 -12.04
C HIS A 93 2.78 -4.08 -13.23
N ASP A 94 3.41 -4.46 -14.37
CA ASP A 94 3.55 -3.61 -15.56
C ASP A 94 2.21 -2.99 -16.01
N ALA A 95 1.10 -3.72 -15.89
CA ALA A 95 -0.22 -3.25 -16.31
C ALA A 95 -0.82 -2.14 -15.39
N ASP A 96 -0.38 -2.04 -14.13
CA ASP A 96 -0.81 -1.00 -13.18
C ASP A 96 0.25 0.10 -13.00
N LEU A 97 1.40 0.00 -13.69
CA LEU A 97 2.56 0.85 -13.44
C LEU A 97 2.27 2.34 -13.65
N GLN A 98 1.47 2.68 -14.65
CA GLN A 98 1.10 4.08 -14.90
C GLN A 98 0.17 4.63 -13.81
N ALA A 99 -0.69 3.77 -13.24
CA ALA A 99 -1.56 4.15 -12.13
C ALA A 99 -0.75 4.50 -10.86
N ALA A 100 0.37 3.81 -10.63
CA ALA A 100 1.26 4.16 -9.51
C ALA A 100 2.05 5.45 -9.76
N ARG A 101 2.44 5.72 -11.02
CA ARG A 101 3.37 6.78 -11.37
C ARG A 101 2.76 8.17 -11.45
N SER A 102 1.47 8.27 -11.76
CA SER A 102 0.83 9.58 -11.94
C SER A 102 -0.64 9.58 -11.54
N PRO A 103 -1.18 10.75 -11.14
CA PRO A 103 -2.61 10.91 -10.90
C PRO A 103 -3.46 10.59 -12.14
N GLU A 104 -2.98 10.99 -13.33
CA GLU A 104 -3.65 10.74 -14.61
C GLU A 104 -3.74 9.24 -14.90
N GLY A 105 -2.65 8.50 -14.63
CA GLY A 105 -2.62 7.04 -14.75
C GLY A 105 -3.60 6.35 -13.80
N LEU A 106 -3.69 6.82 -12.55
CA LEU A 106 -4.64 6.30 -11.57
C LEU A 106 -6.08 6.54 -12.02
N ILE A 107 -6.39 7.75 -12.46
CA ILE A 107 -7.73 8.10 -12.95
C ILE A 107 -8.11 7.28 -14.19
N ALA A 108 -7.16 7.08 -15.09
CA ALA A 108 -7.39 6.25 -16.28
C ALA A 108 -7.71 4.78 -15.90
N ALA A 109 -7.02 4.24 -14.87
CA ALA A 109 -7.28 2.89 -14.38
C ALA A 109 -8.68 2.73 -13.76
N PHE A 110 -9.23 3.77 -13.14
CA PHE A 110 -10.62 3.77 -12.65
C PHE A 110 -11.67 3.82 -13.75
N GLY A 111 -11.30 4.20 -14.98
CA GLY A 111 -12.24 4.36 -16.08
C GLY A 111 -13.30 5.44 -15.83
N THR A 112 -12.99 6.45 -15.02
CA THR A 112 -13.93 7.51 -14.65
C THR A 112 -14.33 8.35 -15.85
N ALA A 113 -15.62 8.36 -16.18
CA ALA A 113 -16.16 9.13 -17.30
C ALA A 113 -16.42 10.61 -16.95
N ASP A 114 -16.63 10.92 -15.65
CA ASP A 114 -16.97 12.27 -15.19
C ASP A 114 -15.72 13.09 -14.87
N GLN A 115 -15.20 13.76 -15.89
CA GLN A 115 -14.00 14.60 -15.78
C GLN A 115 -14.14 15.75 -14.78
N ALA A 116 -15.37 16.23 -14.53
CA ALA A 116 -15.60 17.35 -13.62
C ALA A 116 -15.35 16.97 -12.14
N ARG A 117 -15.45 15.70 -11.79
CA ARG A 117 -15.27 15.20 -10.43
C ARG A 117 -13.81 14.82 -10.08
N ILE A 118 -12.94 14.74 -11.08
CA ILE A 118 -11.55 14.32 -10.90
C ILE A 118 -10.79 15.21 -9.89
N PRO A 119 -10.83 16.53 -9.96
CA PRO A 119 -10.11 17.37 -9.00
C PRO A 119 -10.53 17.12 -7.56
N GLU A 120 -11.83 17.07 -7.28
CA GLU A 120 -12.36 16.79 -5.94
C GLU A 120 -11.96 15.39 -5.45
N MET A 121 -12.00 14.39 -6.32
CA MET A 121 -11.59 13.02 -6.00
C MET A 121 -10.11 12.94 -5.64
N LEU A 122 -9.22 13.56 -6.41
CA LEU A 122 -7.79 13.61 -6.13
C LEU A 122 -7.48 14.37 -4.85
N ASP A 123 -8.18 15.46 -4.58
CA ASP A 123 -8.02 16.23 -3.33
C ASP A 123 -8.46 15.39 -2.12
N ARG A 124 -9.53 14.61 -2.25
CA ARG A 124 -9.95 13.66 -1.22
C ARG A 124 -8.90 12.58 -1.00
N PHE A 125 -8.35 11.99 -2.05
CA PHE A 125 -7.31 10.97 -1.93
C PHE A 125 -6.05 11.50 -1.23
N ARG A 126 -5.62 12.71 -1.57
CA ARG A 126 -4.48 13.36 -0.91
C ARG A 126 -4.75 13.64 0.57
N ARG A 127 -5.92 14.18 0.89
CA ARG A 127 -6.29 14.58 2.25
C ARG A 127 -6.56 13.40 3.16
N ASP A 128 -7.35 12.42 2.67
CA ASP A 128 -7.89 11.36 3.51
C ASP A 128 -7.04 10.07 3.47
N LEU A 129 -6.28 9.86 2.38
CA LEU A 129 -5.47 8.67 2.14
C LEU A 129 -3.99 8.96 1.94
N PHE A 130 -3.54 10.19 2.15
CA PHE A 130 -2.14 10.59 1.97
C PHE A 130 -1.58 10.24 0.57
N TYR A 131 -2.45 10.10 -0.42
CA TYR A 131 -2.06 9.70 -1.76
C TYR A 131 -0.99 10.62 -2.33
N ALA A 132 0.10 9.99 -2.76
CA ALA A 132 1.15 10.62 -3.55
C ALA A 132 1.60 9.65 -4.64
N PRO A 133 1.73 10.09 -5.89
CA PRO A 133 2.24 9.24 -6.96
C PRO A 133 3.69 8.83 -6.70
N ARG A 134 4.09 7.69 -7.28
CA ARG A 134 5.47 7.17 -7.22
C ARG A 134 6.06 7.08 -8.63
N PRO A 135 6.55 8.21 -9.18
CA PRO A 135 7.11 8.24 -10.53
C PRO A 135 8.31 7.29 -10.72
N ASP A 136 8.97 6.96 -9.61
CA ASP A 136 10.11 6.04 -9.50
C ASP A 136 9.70 4.56 -9.40
N ALA A 137 8.41 4.22 -9.35
CA ALA A 137 7.94 2.84 -9.27
C ALA A 137 8.50 1.99 -10.42
N GLN A 138 8.88 0.76 -10.11
CA GLN A 138 9.49 -0.20 -11.03
C GLN A 138 8.47 -1.27 -11.42
N GLY A 139 8.49 -1.66 -12.72
CA GLY A 139 7.59 -2.69 -13.22
C GLY A 139 8.04 -4.10 -12.88
N TYR A 140 7.08 -5.00 -12.64
CA TYR A 140 7.30 -6.43 -12.59
C TYR A 140 6.24 -7.18 -13.39
N ARG A 141 6.48 -8.48 -13.63
CA ARG A 141 5.58 -9.38 -14.37
C ARG A 141 5.24 -10.61 -13.56
N ASP A 142 4.30 -11.39 -14.10
CA ASP A 142 3.95 -12.69 -13.55
C ASP A 142 5.19 -13.56 -13.30
N GLY A 143 5.20 -14.23 -12.14
CA GLY A 143 6.31 -15.07 -11.71
C GLY A 143 7.51 -14.31 -11.12
N ALA A 144 7.46 -12.98 -11.00
CA ALA A 144 8.54 -12.22 -10.34
C ALA A 144 8.77 -12.70 -8.91
N VAL A 145 10.04 -12.72 -8.49
CA VAL A 145 10.46 -13.18 -7.16
C VAL A 145 11.36 -12.14 -6.51
N TRP A 146 11.09 -11.82 -5.26
CA TRP A 146 11.97 -11.04 -4.39
C TRP A 146 12.51 -11.98 -3.31
N ASP A 147 13.82 -12.21 -3.34
CA ASP A 147 14.54 -12.95 -2.31
C ASP A 147 14.89 -11.99 -1.16
N LEU A 148 14.43 -12.30 0.03
CA LEU A 148 14.66 -11.49 1.23
C LEU A 148 15.68 -12.13 2.17
N GLY A 149 16.33 -13.21 1.74
CA GLY A 149 17.09 -14.13 2.60
C GLY A 149 16.16 -14.92 3.52
N GLN A 150 16.25 -16.24 3.56
CA GLN A 150 15.37 -17.12 4.35
C GLN A 150 13.85 -16.87 4.20
N ALA A 151 13.42 -16.00 3.32
CA ALA A 151 12.05 -15.74 2.89
C ALA A 151 12.08 -15.22 1.46
N GLN A 152 11.03 -15.48 0.70
CA GLN A 152 10.85 -14.92 -0.64
C GLN A 152 9.40 -14.54 -0.85
N ILE A 153 9.17 -13.58 -1.74
CA ILE A 153 7.84 -13.18 -2.21
C ILE A 153 7.78 -13.54 -3.69
N ARG A 154 6.72 -14.20 -4.11
CA ARG A 154 6.45 -14.49 -5.52
C ARG A 154 5.13 -13.89 -5.94
N ALA A 155 5.11 -13.21 -7.10
CA ALA A 155 3.91 -12.66 -7.69
C ALA A 155 3.25 -13.62 -8.67
N PHE A 156 1.91 -13.71 -8.59
CA PHE A 156 1.05 -14.43 -9.53
C PHE A 156 0.04 -13.45 -10.09
N HIS A 157 0.09 -13.19 -11.39
CA HIS A 157 -0.81 -12.26 -12.05
C HIS A 157 -2.23 -12.82 -12.09
N MET A 158 -3.16 -12.12 -11.45
CA MET A 158 -4.58 -12.48 -11.38
C MET A 158 -5.45 -11.25 -11.69
N PRO A 159 -5.48 -10.80 -12.97
CA PRO A 159 -6.20 -9.58 -13.34
C PRO A 159 -7.71 -9.71 -13.10
N GLY A 160 -8.36 -8.59 -12.84
CA GLY A 160 -9.82 -8.52 -12.62
C GLY A 160 -10.20 -7.31 -11.78
N HIS A 161 -9.66 -7.18 -10.57
CA HIS A 161 -9.88 -6.02 -9.71
C HIS A 161 -9.15 -4.78 -10.27
N THR A 162 -7.89 -4.94 -10.66
CA THR A 162 -7.17 -4.06 -11.58
C THR A 162 -6.59 -4.88 -12.73
N ALA A 163 -6.06 -4.21 -13.77
CA ALA A 163 -5.39 -4.88 -14.87
C ALA A 163 -4.10 -5.59 -14.43
N GLY A 164 -3.43 -5.04 -13.41
CA GLY A 164 -2.17 -5.56 -12.87
C GLY A 164 -2.31 -6.28 -11.52
N HIS A 165 -3.53 -6.61 -11.08
CA HIS A 165 -3.74 -7.28 -9.80
C HIS A 165 -2.97 -8.61 -9.72
N CYS A 166 -2.25 -8.82 -8.61
CA CYS A 166 -1.47 -10.01 -8.32
C CYS A 166 -1.78 -10.56 -6.94
N VAL A 167 -1.70 -11.88 -6.81
CA VAL A 167 -1.53 -12.55 -5.52
C VAL A 167 -0.04 -12.63 -5.22
N LEU A 168 0.35 -12.30 -3.99
CA LEU A 168 1.72 -12.37 -3.49
C LEU A 168 1.80 -13.52 -2.47
N LEU A 169 2.69 -14.48 -2.70
CA LEU A 169 2.92 -15.66 -1.85
C LEU A 169 4.36 -15.71 -1.36
#